data_dff1092563feef606d3b3e08664f02ac
#
_entry.id   dff1092563feef606d3b3e08664f02ac
#
_cell.length_a   1.000
_cell.length_b   1.000
_cell.length_c   1.000
_cell.angle_alpha   90.00
_cell.angle_beta   90.00
_cell.angle_gamma   90.00
#
_symmetry.space_group_name_H-M   'P 1'
#
loop_
_entity.id
_entity.type
_entity.pdbx_description
1 polymer ?
#
loop_
_entity_poly.entity_id
_entity_poly.type
_entity_poly.pdbx_seq_one_letter_code
_entity_poly.pdbx_strand_id
1 'polypeptide(L)'
;CFSEGLNVYQEFNSFEISKKGEEQIVYFELTPPPYEDESYISPIIKINGKELSKDLVTIAYDHIPKQSVLIPAEAKVVRLNIQKVGEHIGYIVGAGDEVPKSLEQIGYQVHTIDPNAINGGTLDKYSAIVVGIRAYNVVPELKFKQKYLFDYVEKGGNLILQYNTAGRWDKQFDQIAPYPLKLSRDRVTNENSSVQIIAKDH
;
A
#
# COMPACT_ATOMS: atom_id res chain seq x y z
N CYS A 1 -1.81 19.31 18.22
CA CYS A 1 -1.43 20.46 17.37
C CYS A 1 -1.65 20.08 15.93
N PHE A 2 -2.27 20.95 15.18
CA PHE A 2 -2.55 20.77 13.76
C PHE A 2 -1.78 21.83 12.99
N SER A 3 -1.34 21.51 11.77
CA SER A 3 -0.79 22.52 10.84
C SER A 3 -1.91 23.43 10.32
N GLU A 4 -1.57 24.63 9.88
CA GLU A 4 -2.51 25.54 9.24
C GLU A 4 -3.16 24.84 8.02
N GLY A 5 -4.50 24.82 7.98
CA GLY A 5 -5.26 24.27 6.86
C GLY A 5 -6.06 23.00 7.14
N LEU A 6 -5.69 22.21 8.13
CA LEU A 6 -6.43 21.01 8.55
C LEU A 6 -7.48 21.39 9.61
N ASN A 7 -8.75 21.19 9.32
CA ASN A 7 -9.83 21.40 10.29
C ASN A 7 -10.23 20.09 10.95
N VAL A 8 -10.36 20.11 12.27
CA VAL A 8 -10.85 19.00 13.07
C VAL A 8 -12.24 19.35 13.58
N TYR A 9 -13.22 18.52 13.29
CA TYR A 9 -14.61 18.76 13.68
C TYR A 9 -14.79 18.71 15.20
N GLN A 10 -14.05 17.84 15.88
CA GLN A 10 -14.07 17.69 17.33
C GLN A 10 -12.62 17.65 17.84
N GLU A 11 -12.18 18.72 18.54
CA GLU A 11 -10.80 18.88 18.96
C GLU A 11 -10.42 17.99 20.17
N PHE A 12 -11.39 17.48 20.92
CA PHE A 12 -11.12 16.61 22.05
C PHE A 12 -12.23 15.56 22.26
N ASN A 13 -11.83 14.43 22.82
CA ASN A 13 -12.71 13.35 23.22
C ASN A 13 -12.32 12.89 24.64
N SER A 14 -13.29 12.45 25.43
CA SER A 14 -13.01 11.87 26.75
C SER A 14 -13.13 10.36 26.69
N PHE A 15 -12.28 9.66 27.42
CA PHE A 15 -12.29 8.21 27.53
C PHE A 15 -11.95 7.77 28.95
N GLU A 16 -12.34 6.57 29.32
CA GLU A 16 -12.04 5.96 30.59
C GLU A 16 -11.43 4.59 30.39
N ILE A 17 -10.30 4.32 31.07
CA ILE A 17 -9.65 3.02 31.11
C ILE A 17 -9.69 2.54 32.55
N SER A 18 -10.43 1.47 32.79
CA SER A 18 -10.70 0.94 34.15
C SER A 18 -9.72 -0.16 34.54
N LYS A 19 -9.08 -0.82 33.59
CA LYS A 19 -8.20 -1.98 33.82
C LYS A 19 -6.89 -1.88 33.11
N LYS A 20 -5.84 -2.45 33.68
CA LYS A 20 -4.54 -2.62 33.03
C LYS A 20 -4.67 -3.50 31.78
N GLY A 21 -4.18 -3.02 30.64
CA GLY A 21 -4.25 -3.71 29.34
C GLY A 21 -5.55 -3.51 28.58
N GLU A 22 -6.47 -2.69 29.12
CA GLU A 22 -7.65 -2.25 28.38
C GLU A 22 -7.24 -1.25 27.30
N GLU A 23 -7.85 -1.38 26.11
CA GLU A 23 -7.63 -0.49 24.97
C GLU A 23 -8.95 0.19 24.61
N GLN A 24 -8.87 1.47 24.28
CA GLN A 24 -10.01 2.22 23.78
C GLN A 24 -9.66 2.98 22.52
N ILE A 25 -10.50 2.82 21.50
CA ILE A 25 -10.33 3.51 20.21
C ILE A 25 -11.13 4.80 20.25
N VAL A 26 -10.46 5.90 19.91
CA VAL A 26 -11.05 7.24 19.83
C VAL A 26 -10.97 7.70 18.38
N TYR A 27 -12.09 8.16 17.82
CA TYR A 27 -12.20 8.61 16.45
C TYR A 27 -12.26 10.14 16.38
N PHE A 28 -11.55 10.71 15.42
CA PHE A 28 -11.62 12.13 15.07
C PHE A 28 -11.93 12.26 13.59
N GLU A 29 -12.83 13.17 13.27
CA GLU A 29 -13.13 13.51 11.87
C GLU A 29 -12.29 14.72 11.46
N LEU A 30 -11.59 14.56 10.33
CA LEU A 30 -10.69 15.56 9.79
C LEU A 30 -11.20 16.04 8.43
N THR A 31 -11.27 17.36 8.25
CA THR A 31 -11.55 17.96 6.95
C THR A 31 -10.25 18.48 6.35
N PRO A 32 -9.78 17.92 5.23
CA PRO A 32 -8.55 18.36 4.58
C PRO A 32 -8.78 19.75 3.91
N PRO A 33 -7.71 20.51 3.68
CA PRO A 33 -7.77 21.76 2.91
C PRO A 33 -8.19 21.46 1.45
N PRO A 34 -8.70 22.47 0.70
CA PRO A 34 -9.10 22.27 -0.70
C PRO A 34 -7.93 22.15 -1.69
N TYR A 35 -6.71 22.31 -1.23
CA TYR A 35 -5.46 22.23 -2.00
C TYR A 35 -4.60 21.04 -1.53
N GLU A 36 -3.58 20.70 -2.30
CA GLU A 36 -2.59 19.70 -1.89
C GLU A 36 -1.81 20.20 -0.67
N ASP A 37 -1.71 19.32 0.32
CA ASP A 37 -1.05 19.63 1.60
C ASP A 37 -0.41 18.39 2.21
N GLU A 38 0.64 18.61 2.96
CA GLU A 38 1.33 17.59 3.74
C GLU A 38 1.48 18.08 5.17
N SER A 39 0.82 17.40 6.09
CA SER A 39 0.68 17.82 7.48
C SER A 39 0.91 16.67 8.44
N TYR A 40 1.08 16.98 9.72
CA TYR A 40 1.18 15.98 10.79
C TYR A 40 0.09 16.19 11.83
N ILE A 41 -0.48 15.11 12.31
CA ILE A 41 -1.41 15.08 13.43
C ILE A 41 -0.68 14.49 14.62
N SER A 42 -0.66 15.21 15.74
CA SER A 42 -0.03 14.77 16.97
C SER A 42 -1.10 14.70 18.08
N PRO A 43 -1.59 13.52 18.46
CA PRO A 43 -2.52 13.39 19.57
C PRO A 43 -1.83 13.74 20.89
N ILE A 44 -2.58 14.40 21.78
CA ILE A 44 -2.13 14.71 23.14
C ILE A 44 -3.14 14.11 24.09
N ILE A 45 -2.70 13.21 24.97
CA ILE A 45 -3.52 12.63 26.03
C ILE A 45 -3.26 13.40 27.31
N LYS A 46 -4.33 13.86 27.98
CA LYS A 46 -4.25 14.53 29.28
C LYS A 46 -4.79 13.61 30.38
N ILE A 47 -3.91 13.24 31.31
CA ILE A 47 -4.26 12.40 32.46
C ILE A 47 -3.77 13.08 33.74
N ASN A 48 -4.67 13.39 34.66
CA ASN A 48 -4.35 14.04 35.95
C ASN A 48 -3.45 15.27 35.79
N GLY A 49 -3.73 16.11 34.77
CA GLY A 49 -2.99 17.33 34.50
C GLY A 49 -1.64 17.15 33.81
N LYS A 50 -1.25 15.91 33.49
CA LYS A 50 -0.05 15.61 32.69
C LYS A 50 -0.42 15.38 31.23
N GLU A 51 0.39 15.90 30.34
CA GLU A 51 0.28 15.69 28.90
C GLU A 51 1.22 14.58 28.43
N LEU A 52 0.68 13.65 27.65
CA LEU A 52 1.40 12.58 27.01
C LEU A 52 1.24 12.72 25.50
N SER A 53 2.36 12.80 24.77
CA SER A 53 2.42 12.99 23.32
C SER A 53 3.35 11.97 22.66
N LYS A 54 3.68 10.90 23.37
CA LYS A 54 4.61 9.87 22.90
C LYS A 54 3.94 8.51 22.85
N ASP A 55 4.25 7.78 21.81
CA ASP A 55 3.91 6.37 21.67
C ASP A 55 4.99 5.48 22.30
N LEU A 56 4.59 4.35 22.86
CA LEU A 56 5.46 3.35 23.44
C LEU A 56 5.64 2.18 22.50
N VAL A 57 6.74 2.18 21.77
CA VAL A 57 7.13 1.05 20.90
C VAL A 57 7.88 0.01 21.74
N THR A 58 7.37 -1.21 21.72
CA THR A 58 8.01 -2.34 22.39
C THR A 58 8.65 -3.25 21.35
N ILE A 59 9.96 -3.45 21.48
CA ILE A 59 10.74 -4.38 20.67
C ILE A 59 10.97 -5.65 21.51
N ALA A 60 10.38 -6.76 21.08
CA ALA A 60 10.47 -8.03 21.79
C ALA A 60 10.71 -9.17 20.79
N TYR A 61 11.95 -9.50 20.56
CA TYR A 61 12.38 -10.67 19.78
C TYR A 61 12.97 -11.71 20.72
N ASP A 62 12.81 -12.99 20.41
CA ASP A 62 13.24 -14.11 21.27
C ASP A 62 14.74 -14.13 21.59
N HIS A 63 15.55 -13.53 20.73
CA HIS A 63 17.02 -13.53 20.82
C HIS A 63 17.62 -12.26 21.44
N ILE A 64 16.80 -11.27 21.83
CA ILE A 64 17.25 -10.05 22.50
C ILE A 64 16.37 -9.70 23.72
N PRO A 65 16.90 -9.01 24.73
CA PRO A 65 16.11 -8.50 25.82
C PRO A 65 15.03 -7.53 25.31
N LYS A 66 13.85 -7.58 25.92
CA LYS A 66 12.76 -6.66 25.62
C LYS A 66 13.20 -5.21 25.83
N GLN A 67 13.01 -4.40 24.82
CA GLN A 67 13.31 -2.95 24.84
C GLN A 67 12.05 -2.14 24.66
N SER A 68 12.03 -0.95 25.22
CA SER A 68 10.92 0.00 25.09
C SER A 68 11.47 1.37 24.68
N VAL A 69 10.91 1.92 23.62
CA VAL A 69 11.32 3.22 23.07
C VAL A 69 10.10 4.14 23.04
N LEU A 70 10.26 5.36 23.51
CA LEU A 70 9.25 6.41 23.39
C LEU A 70 9.55 7.25 22.15
N ILE A 71 8.66 7.20 21.17
CA ILE A 71 8.73 8.01 19.96
C ILE A 71 7.60 9.06 19.96
N PRO A 72 7.68 10.15 19.18
CA PRO A 72 6.57 11.06 19.01
C PRO A 72 5.33 10.30 18.51
N ALA A 73 4.18 10.52 19.15
CA ALA A 73 2.90 10.03 18.65
C ALA A 73 2.41 10.98 17.57
N GLU A 74 2.71 10.65 16.32
CA GLU A 74 2.33 11.49 15.17
C GLU A 74 1.96 10.62 13.97
N ALA A 75 1.00 11.11 13.18
CA ALA A 75 0.62 10.54 11.91
C ALA A 75 0.72 11.59 10.80
N LYS A 76 1.38 11.22 9.70
CA LYS A 76 1.45 12.06 8.51
C LYS A 76 0.12 12.01 7.76
N VAL A 77 -0.41 13.16 7.41
CA VAL A 77 -1.60 13.32 6.59
C VAL A 77 -1.22 14.03 5.30
N VAL A 78 -1.58 13.43 4.18
CA VAL A 78 -1.26 13.99 2.85
C VAL A 78 -2.55 14.16 2.07
N ARG A 79 -2.81 15.39 1.61
CA ARG A 79 -3.89 15.71 0.68
C ARG A 79 -3.33 15.80 -0.72
N LEU A 80 -3.73 14.89 -1.58
CA LEU A 80 -3.30 14.83 -2.98
C LEU A 80 -4.48 15.11 -3.92
N ASN A 81 -4.21 15.77 -5.04
CA ASN A 81 -5.17 15.91 -6.13
C ASN A 81 -5.04 14.74 -7.10
N ILE A 82 -5.56 13.58 -6.68
CA ILE A 82 -5.45 12.34 -7.45
C ILE A 82 -6.46 12.34 -8.60
N GLN A 83 -5.97 12.20 -9.82
CA GLN A 83 -6.79 11.98 -11.00
C GLN A 83 -7.01 10.47 -11.19
N LYS A 84 -8.19 10.00 -10.79
CA LYS A 84 -8.56 8.58 -10.90
C LYS A 84 -9.23 8.29 -12.25
N VAL A 85 -8.77 7.24 -12.94
CA VAL A 85 -9.40 6.73 -14.16
C VAL A 85 -9.82 5.29 -13.94
N GLY A 86 -11.08 4.99 -14.28
CA GLY A 86 -11.67 3.68 -13.99
C GLY A 86 -12.09 3.51 -12.53
N GLU A 87 -12.59 2.35 -12.20
CA GLU A 87 -13.15 2.09 -10.87
C GLU A 87 -12.71 0.74 -10.29
N HIS A 88 -12.75 -0.33 -11.08
CA HIS A 88 -12.50 -1.68 -10.63
C HIS A 88 -11.06 -2.11 -10.93
N ILE A 89 -10.32 -2.48 -9.90
CA ILE A 89 -8.96 -3.02 -10.01
C ILE A 89 -9.00 -4.51 -9.67
N GLY A 90 -8.47 -5.32 -10.57
CA GLY A 90 -8.20 -6.72 -10.29
C GLY A 90 -6.83 -6.87 -9.60
N TYR A 91 -6.77 -7.54 -8.46
CA TYR A 91 -5.52 -7.72 -7.73
C TYR A 91 -5.19 -9.20 -7.56
N ILE A 92 -4.04 -9.62 -8.06
CA ILE A 92 -3.52 -10.98 -7.88
C ILE A 92 -2.53 -10.94 -6.72
N VAL A 93 -2.87 -11.61 -5.61
CA VAL A 93 -2.08 -11.60 -4.39
C VAL A 93 -0.73 -12.31 -4.61
N GLY A 94 0.35 -11.68 -4.16
CA GLY A 94 1.69 -12.26 -4.15
C GLY A 94 2.16 -12.61 -2.73
N ALA A 95 3.36 -12.19 -2.38
CA ALA A 95 3.95 -12.45 -1.06
C ALA A 95 3.32 -11.62 0.09
N GLY A 96 2.40 -10.71 -0.23
CA GLY A 96 1.70 -9.84 0.70
C GLY A 96 2.27 -8.42 0.71
N ASP A 97 1.38 -7.45 0.56
CA ASP A 97 1.66 -6.02 0.60
C ASP A 97 0.38 -5.22 0.93
N GLU A 98 0.52 -3.91 1.14
CA GLU A 98 -0.58 -3.00 1.47
C GLU A 98 -1.13 -2.24 0.24
N VAL A 99 -0.70 -2.57 -0.97
CA VAL A 99 -1.15 -1.91 -2.21
C VAL A 99 -2.66 -1.99 -2.40
N PRO A 100 -3.34 -3.13 -2.13
CA PRO A 100 -4.80 -3.19 -2.21
C PRO A 100 -5.48 -2.13 -1.35
N LYS A 101 -5.09 -2.04 -0.07
CA LYS A 101 -5.66 -1.05 0.86
C LYS A 101 -5.36 0.40 0.43
N SER A 102 -4.15 0.64 -0.09
CA SER A 102 -3.79 1.96 -0.59
C SER A 102 -4.62 2.37 -1.81
N LEU A 103 -4.93 1.43 -2.68
CA LEU A 103 -5.83 1.66 -3.82
C LEU A 103 -7.27 1.93 -3.36
N GLU A 104 -7.75 1.21 -2.34
CA GLU A 104 -9.07 1.46 -1.74
C GLU A 104 -9.14 2.84 -1.08
N GLN A 105 -8.09 3.28 -0.39
CA GLN A 105 -8.00 4.60 0.23
C GLN A 105 -8.14 5.75 -0.78
N ILE A 106 -7.66 5.57 -2.01
CA ILE A 106 -7.81 6.55 -3.09
C ILE A 106 -9.09 6.34 -3.92
N GLY A 107 -9.98 5.46 -3.46
CA GLY A 107 -11.34 5.30 -3.97
C GLY A 107 -11.51 4.27 -5.09
N TYR A 108 -10.57 3.35 -5.31
CA TYR A 108 -10.80 2.21 -6.19
C TYR A 108 -11.53 1.08 -5.47
N GLN A 109 -12.30 0.31 -6.23
CA GLN A 109 -12.84 -0.98 -5.78
C GLN A 109 -11.86 -2.08 -6.16
N VAL A 110 -11.20 -2.66 -5.16
CA VAL A 110 -10.18 -3.68 -5.38
C VAL A 110 -10.78 -5.08 -5.22
N HIS A 111 -10.59 -5.91 -6.24
CA HIS A 111 -11.10 -7.27 -6.28
C HIS A 111 -9.95 -8.27 -6.34
N THR A 112 -9.82 -9.08 -5.32
CA THR A 112 -8.84 -10.19 -5.34
C THR A 112 -9.23 -11.20 -6.40
N ILE A 113 -8.28 -11.53 -7.28
CA ILE A 113 -8.43 -12.51 -8.33
C ILE A 113 -7.77 -13.82 -7.90
N ASP A 114 -8.54 -14.91 -7.86
CA ASP A 114 -7.97 -16.25 -7.77
C ASP A 114 -7.27 -16.59 -9.10
N PRO A 115 -5.97 -16.88 -9.09
CA PRO A 115 -5.24 -17.24 -10.30
C PRO A 115 -5.86 -18.43 -11.05
N ASN A 116 -6.46 -19.38 -10.35
CA ASN A 116 -7.10 -20.52 -10.98
C ASN A 116 -8.35 -20.15 -11.78
N ALA A 117 -9.06 -19.10 -11.35
CA ALA A 117 -10.25 -18.61 -12.02
C ALA A 117 -9.96 -17.78 -13.29
N ILE A 118 -8.70 -17.46 -13.57
CA ILE A 118 -8.32 -16.67 -14.74
C ILE A 118 -8.51 -17.50 -16.01
N ASN A 119 -9.34 -16.99 -16.92
CA ASN A 119 -9.58 -17.52 -18.26
C ASN A 119 -9.95 -16.40 -19.23
N GLY A 120 -10.22 -16.73 -20.48
CA GLY A 120 -10.58 -15.73 -21.49
C GLY A 120 -11.86 -14.98 -21.11
N GLY A 121 -11.74 -13.66 -20.96
CA GLY A 121 -12.85 -12.75 -20.65
C GLY A 121 -13.09 -12.47 -19.16
N THR A 122 -12.51 -13.24 -18.23
CA THR A 122 -12.70 -12.97 -16.78
C THR A 122 -12.03 -11.66 -16.33
N LEU A 123 -11.06 -11.18 -17.10
CA LEU A 123 -10.27 -10.00 -16.78
C LEU A 123 -10.85 -8.71 -17.39
N ASP A 124 -11.70 -8.82 -18.39
CA ASP A 124 -12.18 -7.68 -19.22
C ASP A 124 -13.00 -6.64 -18.41
N LYS A 125 -13.49 -7.01 -17.24
CA LYS A 125 -14.26 -6.13 -16.34
C LYS A 125 -13.40 -5.16 -15.50
N TYR A 126 -12.09 -5.37 -15.47
CA TYR A 126 -11.19 -4.54 -14.67
C TYR A 126 -10.58 -3.42 -15.50
N SER A 127 -10.50 -2.22 -14.91
CA SER A 127 -9.83 -1.06 -15.51
C SER A 127 -8.32 -1.23 -15.54
N ALA A 128 -7.80 -1.92 -14.54
CA ALA A 128 -6.41 -2.36 -14.49
C ALA A 128 -6.29 -3.66 -13.67
N ILE A 129 -5.22 -4.40 -13.92
CA ILE A 129 -4.85 -5.58 -13.14
C ILE A 129 -3.48 -5.32 -12.51
N VAL A 130 -3.40 -5.54 -11.20
CA VAL A 130 -2.14 -5.46 -10.46
C VAL A 130 -1.74 -6.87 -10.03
N VAL A 131 -0.56 -7.29 -10.46
CA VAL A 131 0.07 -8.52 -10.00
C VAL A 131 0.98 -8.16 -8.83
N GLY A 132 0.61 -8.62 -7.63
CA GLY A 132 1.22 -8.26 -6.36
C GLY A 132 2.69 -8.64 -6.26
N ILE A 133 3.35 -8.09 -5.25
CA ILE A 133 4.79 -8.27 -5.03
C ILE A 133 5.16 -9.76 -5.00
N ARG A 134 6.15 -10.14 -5.80
CA ARG A 134 6.67 -11.51 -5.91
C ARG A 134 5.61 -12.57 -6.27
N ALA A 135 4.49 -12.19 -6.87
CA ALA A 135 3.42 -13.13 -7.20
C ALA A 135 3.92 -14.28 -8.08
N TYR A 136 4.73 -14.01 -9.10
CA TYR A 136 5.31 -15.08 -9.92
C TYR A 136 6.31 -15.97 -9.18
N ASN A 137 6.85 -15.53 -8.05
CA ASN A 137 7.73 -16.35 -7.22
C ASN A 137 6.96 -17.30 -6.28
N VAL A 138 5.73 -16.91 -5.86
CA VAL A 138 4.98 -17.60 -4.80
C VAL A 138 3.68 -18.23 -5.27
N VAL A 139 3.20 -17.89 -6.49
CA VAL A 139 1.97 -18.38 -7.09
C VAL A 139 2.30 -19.15 -8.38
N PRO A 140 2.54 -20.48 -8.30
CA PRO A 140 2.99 -21.28 -9.45
C PRO A 140 2.01 -21.31 -10.62
N GLU A 141 0.73 -21.10 -10.34
CA GLU A 141 -0.37 -21.13 -11.31
C GLU A 141 -0.27 -20.00 -12.33
N LEU A 142 0.31 -18.86 -11.93
CA LEU A 142 0.41 -17.68 -12.81
C LEU A 142 1.15 -17.95 -14.12
N LYS A 143 2.15 -18.83 -14.11
CA LYS A 143 2.88 -19.20 -15.32
C LYS A 143 1.98 -19.81 -16.41
N PHE A 144 0.91 -20.50 -16.00
CA PHE A 144 -0.07 -21.08 -16.93
C PHE A 144 -1.15 -20.09 -17.35
N LYS A 145 -1.23 -18.94 -16.67
CA LYS A 145 -2.22 -17.90 -16.91
C LYS A 145 -1.69 -16.71 -17.68
N GLN A 146 -0.38 -16.68 -17.93
CA GLN A 146 0.33 -15.58 -18.61
C GLN A 146 -0.34 -15.17 -19.93
N LYS A 147 -0.78 -16.15 -20.71
CA LYS A 147 -1.47 -15.88 -21.98
C LYS A 147 -2.70 -15.00 -21.78
N TYR A 148 -3.53 -15.27 -20.78
CA TYR A 148 -4.75 -14.51 -20.54
C TYR A 148 -4.46 -13.09 -20.06
N LEU A 149 -3.37 -12.89 -19.29
CA LEU A 149 -2.90 -11.58 -18.91
C LEU A 149 -2.43 -10.78 -20.11
N PHE A 150 -1.72 -11.41 -21.03
CA PHE A 150 -1.30 -10.76 -22.28
C PHE A 150 -2.48 -10.49 -23.22
N ASP A 151 -3.40 -11.44 -23.40
CA ASP A 151 -4.63 -11.24 -24.17
C ASP A 151 -5.43 -10.02 -23.63
N TYR A 152 -5.43 -9.81 -22.30
CA TYR A 152 -6.04 -8.63 -21.68
C TYR A 152 -5.31 -7.35 -22.06
N VAL A 153 -3.98 -7.33 -22.05
CA VAL A 153 -3.17 -6.17 -22.47
C VAL A 153 -3.34 -5.89 -23.96
N GLU A 154 -3.35 -6.90 -24.81
CA GLU A 154 -3.57 -6.77 -26.26
C GLU A 154 -4.93 -6.13 -26.59
N LYS A 155 -5.94 -6.35 -25.75
CA LYS A 155 -7.25 -5.71 -25.84
C LYS A 155 -7.28 -4.27 -25.29
N GLY A 156 -6.16 -3.73 -24.83
CA GLY A 156 -6.04 -2.38 -24.28
C GLY A 156 -6.13 -2.30 -22.77
N GLY A 157 -6.09 -3.42 -22.06
CA GLY A 157 -6.05 -3.46 -20.60
C GLY A 157 -4.70 -3.04 -20.01
N ASN A 158 -4.72 -2.48 -18.80
CA ASN A 158 -3.52 -2.07 -18.09
C ASN A 158 -3.08 -3.16 -17.11
N LEU A 159 -1.89 -3.72 -17.31
CA LEU A 159 -1.29 -4.72 -16.44
C LEU A 159 -0.07 -4.13 -15.73
N ILE A 160 -0.13 -4.09 -14.40
CA ILE A 160 0.95 -3.60 -13.54
C ILE A 160 1.57 -4.79 -12.82
N LEU A 161 2.84 -5.05 -13.10
CA LEU A 161 3.62 -6.09 -12.44
C LEU A 161 4.49 -5.46 -11.37
N GLN A 162 4.25 -5.83 -10.11
CA GLN A 162 5.12 -5.43 -9.03
C GLN A 162 6.42 -6.25 -9.02
N TYR A 163 7.33 -5.88 -8.15
CA TYR A 163 8.65 -6.50 -8.03
C TYR A 163 8.59 -8.02 -7.92
N ASN A 164 9.43 -8.69 -8.70
CA ASN A 164 9.71 -10.13 -8.63
C ASN A 164 11.21 -10.35 -8.48
N THR A 165 11.60 -11.44 -7.83
CA THR A 165 13.02 -11.79 -7.62
C THR A 165 13.52 -12.69 -8.73
N ALA A 166 14.66 -12.37 -9.31
CA ALA A 166 15.36 -13.32 -10.18
C ALA A 166 15.90 -14.49 -9.33
N GLY A 167 15.32 -15.66 -9.45
CA GLY A 167 15.79 -16.87 -8.81
C GLY A 167 17.02 -17.46 -9.50
N ARG A 168 17.83 -18.23 -8.76
CA ARG A 168 19.02 -18.89 -9.30
C ARG A 168 18.65 -20.01 -10.31
N TRP A 169 17.39 -20.46 -10.27
CA TRP A 169 16.87 -21.62 -11.01
C TRP A 169 15.67 -21.29 -11.91
N ASP A 170 15.17 -20.06 -11.88
CA ASP A 170 13.96 -19.67 -12.58
C ASP A 170 14.26 -19.15 -13.99
N LYS A 171 14.38 -20.08 -14.93
CA LYS A 171 14.20 -19.78 -16.36
C LYS A 171 12.75 -19.37 -16.68
N GLN A 172 11.89 -19.30 -15.65
CA GLN A 172 10.44 -19.13 -15.79
C GLN A 172 10.01 -17.69 -16.05
N PHE A 173 10.92 -16.72 -15.86
CA PHE A 173 10.58 -15.31 -15.97
C PHE A 173 10.95 -14.67 -17.33
N ASP A 174 11.47 -15.46 -18.25
CA ASP A 174 11.85 -14.95 -19.57
C ASP A 174 10.64 -14.42 -20.38
N GLN A 175 9.41 -14.64 -19.90
CA GLN A 175 8.15 -14.31 -20.57
C GLN A 175 7.10 -13.61 -19.68
N ILE A 176 7.49 -12.93 -18.62
CA ILE A 176 6.54 -12.18 -17.80
C ILE A 176 6.13 -10.83 -18.39
N ALA A 177 6.75 -10.45 -19.49
CA ALA A 177 6.44 -9.27 -20.28
C ALA A 177 6.26 -9.66 -21.76
N PRO A 178 5.50 -8.88 -22.56
CA PRO A 178 5.33 -9.13 -23.99
C PRO A 178 6.63 -8.90 -24.81
N TYR A 179 7.60 -8.25 -24.18
CA TYR A 179 8.94 -8.02 -24.73
C TYR A 179 10.01 -8.70 -23.88
N PRO A 180 11.21 -8.96 -24.44
CA PRO A 180 12.31 -9.53 -23.67
C PRO A 180 12.60 -8.68 -22.42
N LEU A 181 12.43 -9.26 -21.25
CA LEU A 181 12.68 -8.65 -19.96
C LEU A 181 13.67 -9.50 -19.19
N LYS A 182 14.75 -8.90 -18.72
CA LYS A 182 15.73 -9.55 -17.87
C LYS A 182 15.61 -9.00 -16.45
N LEU A 183 15.28 -9.86 -15.50
CA LEU A 183 15.35 -9.49 -14.08
C LEU A 183 16.83 -9.53 -13.62
N SER A 184 17.32 -8.43 -13.08
CA SER A 184 18.67 -8.33 -12.50
C SER A 184 18.61 -8.34 -10.97
N ARG A 185 19.78 -8.31 -10.35
CA ARG A 185 19.93 -8.12 -8.91
C ARG A 185 20.27 -6.69 -8.53
N ASP A 186 20.32 -5.81 -9.50
CA ASP A 186 20.60 -4.40 -9.27
C ASP A 186 19.49 -3.79 -8.41
N ARG A 187 19.86 -2.87 -7.56
CA ARG A 187 18.94 -2.27 -6.59
C ARG A 187 19.17 -0.78 -6.49
N VAL A 188 18.08 -0.05 -6.37
CA VAL A 188 18.08 1.32 -5.87
C VAL A 188 17.74 1.24 -4.39
N THR A 189 18.65 1.65 -3.54
CA THR A 189 18.51 1.55 -2.06
C THR A 189 18.20 2.88 -1.41
N ASN A 190 18.26 3.98 -2.14
CA ASN A 190 17.84 5.28 -1.66
C ASN A 190 16.37 5.51 -2.01
N GLU A 191 15.51 5.54 -1.01
CA GLU A 191 14.06 5.74 -1.16
C GLU A 191 13.71 7.09 -1.80
N ASN A 192 14.56 8.10 -1.62
CA ASN A 192 14.38 9.44 -2.20
C ASN A 192 14.94 9.57 -3.62
N SER A 193 15.38 8.48 -4.25
CA SER A 193 15.86 8.53 -5.62
C SER A 193 14.71 8.93 -6.56
N SER A 194 14.96 9.93 -7.40
CA SER A 194 13.99 10.38 -8.40
C SER A 194 13.75 9.30 -9.46
N VAL A 195 12.48 9.11 -9.81
CA VAL A 195 12.07 8.27 -10.93
C VAL A 195 11.94 9.14 -12.18
N GLN A 196 12.65 8.76 -13.24
CA GLN A 196 12.59 9.46 -14.52
C GLN A 196 11.79 8.65 -15.54
N ILE A 197 10.65 9.18 -15.97
CA ILE A 197 9.84 8.59 -17.02
C ILE A 197 10.45 9.01 -18.38
N ILE A 198 10.99 8.05 -19.10
CA ILE A 198 11.72 8.31 -20.35
C ILE A 198 10.77 8.58 -21.51
N ALA A 199 9.66 7.83 -21.60
CA ALA A 199 8.63 7.99 -22.64
C ALA A 199 7.35 8.55 -22.01
N LYS A 200 7.22 9.87 -21.91
CA LYS A 200 6.10 10.54 -21.25
C LYS A 200 4.78 10.46 -22.02
N ASP A 201 4.86 10.26 -23.32
CA ASP A 201 3.72 10.25 -24.25
C ASP A 201 3.29 8.82 -24.65
N HIS A 202 3.81 7.82 -23.95
CA HIS A 202 3.50 6.40 -24.22
C HIS A 202 2.18 6.01 -23.55
#